data_360d066fac6d613e23b5f39faa77320d
#
_entry.id   360d066fac6d613e23b5f39faa77320d
#
_cell.length_a   1.000
_cell.length_b   1.000
_cell.length_c   1.000
_cell.angle_alpha   90.00
_cell.angle_beta   90.00
_cell.angle_gamma   90.00
#
_symmetry.space_group_name_H-M   'P 1'
#
loop_
_entity.id
_entity.type
_entity.pdbx_description
1 polymer ?
#
loop_
_entity_poly.entity_id
_entity_poly.type
_entity_poly.pdbx_seq_one_letter_code
_entity_poly.pdbx_strand_id
1 'polypeptide(L)'
;GGGGTGAGGGTGGGGTGGGATSGAPPTTAEAARLLTQATFGPTDAAIQEVVSSGSINAWVTAQIAKPVASNAHLDYIESIWKAGAGFFPSRNDFYSTWWRSAINGEDQLRQRVAFALSQIFVVSIVDDNVDTWGAASYYDMLTRNAFGNFRTLLEDVTMHPMMGVYLTFMANQKEDG
;
A
#
# COMPACT_ATOMS: atom_id res chain seq x y z
N GLY A 1 59.47 29.98 22.02
CA GLY A 1 58.83 28.79 21.69
C GLY A 1 57.54 29.01 20.96
N GLY A 2 57.45 28.53 19.73
CA GLY A 2 56.36 28.78 18.80
C GLY A 2 55.15 27.90 19.05
N GLY A 3 53.98 28.53 19.00
CA GLY A 3 52.67 27.86 18.99
C GLY A 3 52.28 27.44 17.61
N GLY A 4 51.70 26.24 17.49
CA GLY A 4 51.07 25.73 16.29
C GLY A 4 49.62 25.40 16.58
N THR A 5 48.74 26.21 16.01
CA THR A 5 47.28 26.00 16.03
C THR A 5 46.87 25.18 14.82
N GLY A 6 46.49 23.94 15.05
CA GLY A 6 45.85 23.08 14.03
C GLY A 6 44.34 23.14 14.15
N ALA A 7 43.68 23.84 13.21
CA ALA A 7 42.24 23.83 13.08
C ALA A 7 41.83 22.64 12.17
N GLY A 8 41.24 21.62 12.76
CA GLY A 8 40.59 20.53 12.06
C GLY A 8 39.16 20.94 11.63
N GLY A 9 38.98 21.29 10.36
CA GLY A 9 37.66 21.50 9.77
C GLY A 9 36.95 20.19 9.52
N GLY A 10 35.94 19.87 10.32
CA GLY A 10 35.00 18.79 10.05
C GLY A 10 34.01 19.26 8.99
N THR A 11 34.11 18.72 7.77
CA THR A 11 33.10 18.86 6.73
C THR A 11 31.92 17.99 7.07
N GLY A 12 30.91 18.59 7.69
CA GLY A 12 29.59 17.98 7.86
C GLY A 12 28.95 17.81 6.47
N GLY A 13 28.82 16.56 6.04
CA GLY A 13 28.06 16.20 4.85
C GLY A 13 26.60 16.49 5.08
N GLY A 14 26.14 17.69 4.69
CA GLY A 14 24.74 18.01 4.57
C GLY A 14 24.12 17.16 3.49
N GLY A 15 23.28 16.22 3.89
CA GLY A 15 22.38 15.52 2.99
C GLY A 15 21.49 16.53 2.29
N THR A 16 21.79 16.84 1.05
CA THR A 16 20.92 17.60 0.17
C THR A 16 19.69 16.76 -0.10
N GLY A 17 18.60 17.03 0.64
CA GLY A 17 17.26 16.66 0.25
C GLY A 17 17.04 17.22 -1.13
N GLY A 18 17.02 16.34 -2.15
CA GLY A 18 16.79 16.70 -3.53
C GLY A 18 15.40 17.29 -3.69
N GLY A 19 15.30 18.61 -3.58
CA GLY A 19 14.16 19.35 -4.03
C GLY A 19 13.99 19.10 -5.52
N ALA A 20 12.77 18.75 -5.92
CA ALA A 20 12.38 18.56 -7.31
C ALA A 20 12.76 19.78 -8.12
N THR A 21 13.84 19.72 -8.87
CA THR A 21 14.22 20.73 -9.82
C THR A 21 13.29 20.68 -11.01
N SER A 22 12.51 21.72 -11.12
CA SER A 22 11.60 22.03 -12.21
C SER A 22 12.28 21.91 -13.57
N GLY A 23 11.73 21.08 -14.48
CA GLY A 23 11.88 21.26 -15.91
C GLY A 23 12.47 20.12 -16.72
N ALA A 24 13.27 19.22 -16.17
CA ALA A 24 13.78 18.06 -16.89
C ALA A 24 13.03 16.78 -16.49
N PRO A 25 12.78 15.85 -17.43
CA PRO A 25 12.26 14.52 -17.11
C PRO A 25 13.15 13.81 -16.11
N PRO A 26 12.58 12.95 -15.25
CA PRO A 26 13.38 12.17 -14.31
C PRO A 26 14.34 11.25 -15.07
N THR A 27 15.55 11.08 -14.53
CA THR A 27 16.49 10.09 -15.04
C THR A 27 16.02 8.68 -14.76
N THR A 28 16.53 7.70 -15.50
CA THR A 28 16.26 6.27 -15.26
C THR A 28 16.56 5.86 -13.82
N ALA A 29 17.64 6.39 -13.22
CA ALA A 29 18.02 6.07 -11.84
C ALA A 29 17.02 6.66 -10.81
N GLU A 30 16.54 7.88 -11.04
CA GLU A 30 15.51 8.51 -10.20
C GLU A 30 14.18 7.79 -10.32
N ALA A 31 13.79 7.41 -11.55
CA ALA A 31 12.59 6.61 -11.81
C ALA A 31 12.66 5.24 -11.10
N ALA A 32 13.78 4.53 -11.21
CA ALA A 32 13.97 3.24 -10.56
C ALA A 32 13.89 3.38 -9.02
N ARG A 33 14.51 4.40 -8.44
CA ARG A 33 14.45 4.67 -6.99
C ARG A 33 13.04 5.01 -6.53
N LEU A 34 12.31 5.83 -7.29
CA LEU A 34 10.90 6.12 -7.01
C LEU A 34 10.08 4.82 -6.99
N LEU A 35 10.17 4.02 -8.04
CA LEU A 35 9.40 2.80 -8.19
C LEU A 35 9.71 1.75 -7.10
N THR A 36 10.96 1.66 -6.66
CA THR A 36 11.34 0.80 -5.53
C THR A 36 10.58 1.13 -4.24
N GLN A 37 10.25 2.40 -4.03
CA GLN A 37 9.50 2.86 -2.86
C GLN A 37 7.98 2.87 -3.07
N ALA A 38 7.56 3.27 -4.26
CA ALA A 38 6.16 3.56 -4.59
C ALA A 38 5.39 2.37 -5.17
N THR A 39 6.08 1.26 -5.48
CA THR A 39 5.49 0.04 -6.08
C THR A 39 6.07 -1.21 -5.42
N PHE A 40 5.74 -2.39 -5.96
CA PHE A 40 6.35 -3.68 -5.52
C PHE A 40 7.62 -4.04 -6.29
N GLY A 41 8.14 -3.14 -7.08
CA GLY A 41 9.43 -3.24 -7.76
C GLY A 41 9.45 -2.53 -9.11
N PRO A 42 10.60 -1.99 -9.52
CA PRO A 42 10.74 -1.39 -10.83
C PRO A 42 10.80 -2.48 -11.92
N THR A 43 10.08 -2.24 -13.01
CA THR A 43 10.27 -2.94 -14.28
C THR A 43 10.79 -1.94 -15.31
N ASP A 44 11.44 -2.42 -16.38
CA ASP A 44 11.91 -1.52 -17.45
C ASP A 44 10.76 -0.70 -18.05
N ALA A 45 9.60 -1.33 -18.23
CA ALA A 45 8.41 -0.64 -18.73
C ALA A 45 7.93 0.46 -17.77
N ALA A 46 7.88 0.19 -16.47
CA ALA A 46 7.47 1.17 -15.45
C ALA A 46 8.48 2.32 -15.34
N ILE A 47 9.78 2.04 -15.44
CA ILE A 47 10.84 3.06 -15.49
C ILE A 47 10.61 3.99 -16.68
N GLN A 48 10.34 3.45 -17.87
CA GLN A 48 10.06 4.25 -19.06
C GLN A 48 8.76 5.04 -18.93
N GLU A 49 7.74 4.51 -18.28
CA GLU A 49 6.49 5.23 -17.96
C GLU A 49 6.79 6.48 -17.11
N VAL A 50 7.60 6.35 -16.04
CA VAL A 50 7.97 7.49 -15.18
C VAL A 50 8.78 8.53 -15.97
N VAL A 51 9.79 8.12 -16.74
CA VAL A 51 10.61 9.03 -17.55
C VAL A 51 9.75 9.76 -18.58
N SER A 52 8.85 9.05 -19.27
CA SER A 52 7.99 9.59 -20.33
C SER A 52 6.89 10.51 -19.77
N SER A 53 6.54 10.41 -18.48
CA SER A 53 5.56 11.30 -17.85
C SER A 53 6.07 12.75 -17.69
N GLY A 54 7.35 12.99 -17.91
CA GLY A 54 7.98 14.29 -17.85
C GLY A 54 8.32 14.77 -16.43
N SER A 55 7.69 14.25 -15.40
CA SER A 55 8.04 14.55 -14.01
C SER A 55 7.47 13.50 -13.04
N ILE A 56 8.11 13.35 -11.87
CA ILE A 56 7.62 12.50 -10.78
C ILE A 56 6.18 12.89 -10.38
N ASN A 57 5.90 14.19 -10.28
CA ASN A 57 4.56 14.67 -9.92
C ASN A 57 3.51 14.29 -10.96
N ALA A 58 3.83 14.36 -12.25
CA ALA A 58 2.91 13.95 -13.31
C ALA A 58 2.60 12.45 -13.22
N TRP A 59 3.61 11.61 -13.00
CA TRP A 59 3.41 10.18 -12.81
C TRP A 59 2.55 9.87 -11.57
N VAL A 60 2.87 10.48 -10.42
CA VAL A 60 2.10 10.29 -9.17
C VAL A 60 0.64 10.71 -9.38
N THR A 61 0.40 11.88 -10.01
CA THR A 61 -0.95 12.35 -10.31
C THR A 61 -1.72 11.37 -11.20
N ALA A 62 -1.05 10.82 -12.23
CA ALA A 62 -1.64 9.82 -13.11
C ALA A 62 -1.97 8.52 -12.35
N GLN A 63 -1.09 8.07 -11.44
CA GLN A 63 -1.35 6.88 -10.62
C GLN A 63 -2.53 7.10 -9.65
N ILE A 64 -2.65 8.28 -9.03
CA ILE A 64 -3.77 8.61 -8.15
C ILE A 64 -5.09 8.64 -8.93
N ALA A 65 -5.07 9.12 -10.17
CA ALA A 65 -6.25 9.22 -11.03
C ALA A 65 -6.72 7.87 -11.61
N LYS A 66 -5.93 6.80 -11.51
CA LYS A 66 -6.35 5.47 -11.96
C LYS A 66 -7.61 5.02 -11.20
N PRO A 67 -8.59 4.43 -11.88
CA PRO A 67 -9.80 3.95 -11.24
C PRO A 67 -9.48 2.88 -10.19
N VAL A 68 -10.25 2.88 -9.11
CA VAL A 68 -10.17 1.84 -8.09
C VAL A 68 -10.96 0.63 -8.60
N ALA A 69 -10.34 -0.53 -8.62
CA ALA A 69 -11.09 -1.78 -8.70
C ALA A 69 -11.83 -1.96 -7.36
N SER A 70 -13.13 -1.75 -7.34
CA SER A 70 -13.91 -1.55 -6.11
C SER A 70 -13.91 -2.76 -5.17
N ASN A 71 -13.82 -3.99 -5.67
CA ASN A 71 -13.85 -5.22 -4.89
C ASN A 71 -12.95 -6.31 -5.50
N ALA A 72 -11.72 -5.97 -5.90
CA ALA A 72 -10.86 -6.88 -6.66
C ALA A 72 -10.53 -8.18 -5.92
N HIS A 73 -10.30 -8.10 -4.60
CA HIS A 73 -9.99 -9.27 -3.78
C HIS A 73 -11.23 -10.06 -3.45
N LEU A 74 -12.31 -9.39 -3.04
CA LEU A 74 -13.58 -10.03 -2.70
C LEU A 74 -14.19 -10.72 -3.92
N ASP A 75 -14.23 -10.05 -5.08
CA ASP A 75 -14.75 -10.62 -6.32
C ASP A 75 -13.97 -11.89 -6.74
N TYR A 76 -12.65 -11.90 -6.54
CA TYR A 76 -11.83 -13.08 -6.81
C TYR A 76 -12.20 -14.24 -5.87
N ILE A 77 -12.31 -13.98 -4.55
CA ILE A 77 -12.70 -14.99 -3.56
C ILE A 77 -14.09 -15.53 -3.87
N GLU A 78 -15.05 -14.68 -4.21
CA GLU A 78 -16.39 -15.12 -4.63
C GLU A 78 -16.35 -15.94 -5.92
N SER A 79 -15.49 -15.62 -6.86
CA SER A 79 -15.34 -16.38 -8.10
C SER A 79 -14.87 -17.82 -7.84
N ILE A 80 -13.92 -17.99 -6.90
CA ILE A 80 -13.44 -19.31 -6.47
C ILE A 80 -14.58 -20.09 -5.81
N TRP A 81 -15.33 -19.46 -4.92
CA TRP A 81 -16.47 -20.08 -4.25
C TRP A 81 -17.52 -20.57 -5.27
N LYS A 82 -17.89 -19.72 -6.21
CA LYS A 82 -18.88 -20.05 -7.27
C LYS A 82 -18.39 -21.17 -8.20
N ALA A 83 -17.09 -21.23 -8.49
CA ALA A 83 -16.50 -22.26 -9.36
C ALA A 83 -16.24 -23.59 -8.62
N GLY A 84 -16.05 -23.56 -7.33
CA GLY A 84 -15.48 -24.66 -6.55
C GLY A 84 -16.45 -25.70 -6.00
N ALA A 85 -17.70 -25.75 -6.46
CA ALA A 85 -18.66 -26.81 -6.09
C ALA A 85 -18.77 -27.09 -4.56
N GLY A 86 -18.65 -26.05 -3.73
CA GLY A 86 -18.79 -26.14 -2.28
C GLY A 86 -17.47 -26.16 -1.50
N PHE A 87 -16.33 -25.99 -2.16
CA PHE A 87 -15.07 -25.76 -1.43
C PHE A 87 -15.00 -24.32 -0.95
N PHE A 88 -14.80 -24.15 0.35
CA PHE A 88 -14.60 -22.83 0.94
C PHE A 88 -13.24 -22.25 0.55
N PRO A 89 -13.18 -20.98 0.09
CA PRO A 89 -11.92 -20.29 -0.14
C PRO A 89 -11.05 -20.29 1.12
N SER A 90 -9.79 -20.56 0.91
CA SER A 90 -8.78 -20.68 1.96
C SER A 90 -7.96 -19.39 2.08
N ARG A 91 -7.18 -19.31 3.14
CA ARG A 91 -6.15 -18.28 3.33
C ARG A 91 -5.21 -18.14 2.13
N ASN A 92 -4.86 -19.26 1.48
CA ASN A 92 -4.00 -19.24 0.30
C ASN A 92 -4.65 -18.56 -0.90
N ASP A 93 -5.96 -18.60 -1.01
CA ASP A 93 -6.69 -17.91 -2.07
C ASP A 93 -6.64 -16.39 -1.88
N PHE A 94 -6.70 -15.91 -0.62
CA PHE A 94 -6.45 -14.49 -0.32
C PHE A 94 -5.02 -14.09 -0.69
N TYR A 95 -4.01 -14.87 -0.34
CA TYR A 95 -2.63 -14.57 -0.73
C TYR A 95 -2.46 -14.59 -2.25
N SER A 96 -3.14 -15.48 -2.95
CA SER A 96 -3.11 -15.55 -4.42
C SER A 96 -3.66 -14.28 -5.06
N THR A 97 -4.79 -13.78 -4.59
CA THR A 97 -5.35 -12.53 -5.13
C THR A 97 -4.48 -11.31 -4.78
N TRP A 98 -3.91 -11.27 -3.57
CA TRP A 98 -2.99 -10.23 -3.17
C TRP A 98 -1.74 -10.18 -4.06
N TRP A 99 -1.11 -11.34 -4.30
CA TRP A 99 0.05 -11.43 -5.19
C TRP A 99 -0.29 -11.06 -6.63
N ARG A 100 -1.47 -11.41 -7.12
CA ARG A 100 -1.93 -10.99 -8.45
C ARG A 100 -1.99 -9.47 -8.56
N SER A 101 -2.55 -8.80 -7.58
CA SER A 101 -2.63 -7.34 -7.57
C SER A 101 -1.26 -6.69 -7.42
N ALA A 102 -0.39 -7.24 -6.57
CA ALA A 102 0.97 -6.74 -6.37
C ALA A 102 1.86 -6.87 -7.62
N ILE A 103 1.70 -7.96 -8.40
CA ILE A 103 2.54 -8.23 -9.58
C ILE A 103 1.96 -7.63 -10.84
N ASN A 104 0.64 -7.75 -11.05
CA ASN A 104 -0.01 -7.42 -12.32
C ASN A 104 -0.94 -6.20 -12.25
N GLY A 105 -1.17 -5.64 -11.06
CA GLY A 105 -2.06 -4.49 -10.90
C GLY A 105 -1.52 -3.26 -11.64
N GLU A 106 -2.38 -2.57 -12.38
CA GLU A 106 -2.01 -1.35 -13.09
C GLU A 106 -1.90 -0.13 -12.17
N ASP A 107 -2.53 -0.19 -10.99
CA ASP A 107 -2.58 0.85 -9.97
C ASP A 107 -1.53 0.63 -8.86
N GLN A 108 -0.29 0.35 -9.24
CA GLN A 108 0.81 -0.07 -8.37
C GLN A 108 1.00 0.82 -7.14
N LEU A 109 0.92 2.14 -7.31
CA LEU A 109 1.05 3.09 -6.19
C LEU A 109 -0.07 2.89 -5.16
N ARG A 110 -1.30 2.67 -5.61
CA ARG A 110 -2.45 2.40 -4.74
C ARG A 110 -2.28 1.10 -3.97
N GLN A 111 -1.87 0.05 -4.65
CA GLN A 111 -1.62 -1.26 -4.02
C GLN A 111 -0.50 -1.16 -2.96
N ARG A 112 0.55 -0.39 -3.23
CA ARG A 112 1.63 -0.15 -2.28
C ARG A 112 1.18 0.63 -1.06
N VAL A 113 0.32 1.65 -1.25
CA VAL A 113 -0.26 2.42 -0.13
C VAL A 113 -1.23 1.54 0.67
N ALA A 114 -2.09 0.76 0.02
CA ALA A 114 -2.97 -0.19 0.70
C ALA A 114 -2.18 -1.20 1.55
N PHE A 115 -1.06 -1.71 1.03
CA PHE A 115 -0.14 -2.56 1.79
C PHE A 115 0.43 -1.84 3.02
N ALA A 116 0.86 -0.58 2.88
CA ALA A 116 1.34 0.20 4.01
C ALA A 116 0.24 0.43 5.06
N LEU A 117 -0.98 0.73 4.63
CA LEU A 117 -2.13 0.87 5.51
C LEU A 117 -2.45 -0.43 6.24
N SER A 118 -2.33 -1.59 5.60
CA SER A 118 -2.55 -2.89 6.23
C SER A 118 -1.53 -3.23 7.32
N GLN A 119 -0.35 -2.58 7.32
CA GLN A 119 0.64 -2.71 8.38
C GLN A 119 0.34 -1.79 9.58
N ILE A 120 -0.47 -0.76 9.38
CA ILE A 120 -0.90 0.18 10.42
C ILE A 120 -2.22 -0.30 11.03
N PHE A 121 -3.20 -0.58 10.19
CA PHE A 121 -4.54 -1.05 10.56
C PHE A 121 -4.61 -2.57 10.36
N VAL A 122 -3.95 -3.29 11.26
CA VAL A 122 -3.71 -4.73 11.12
C VAL A 122 -4.99 -5.54 11.37
N VAL A 123 -5.34 -6.37 10.38
CA VAL A 123 -6.22 -7.53 10.56
C VAL A 123 -5.45 -8.74 10.02
N SER A 124 -5.15 -9.70 10.88
CA SER A 124 -4.32 -10.85 10.50
C SER A 124 -5.18 -12.02 10.03
N ILE A 125 -5.04 -12.41 8.77
CA ILE A 125 -5.71 -13.61 8.22
C ILE A 125 -5.14 -14.92 8.81
N VAL A 126 -4.12 -14.86 9.64
CA VAL A 126 -3.61 -16.03 10.38
C VAL A 126 -4.48 -16.32 11.60
N ASP A 127 -5.23 -15.34 12.10
CA ASP A 127 -6.22 -15.54 13.15
C ASP A 127 -7.38 -16.38 12.61
N ASP A 128 -7.75 -17.43 13.35
CA ASP A 128 -8.79 -18.39 12.93
C ASP A 128 -10.21 -17.81 12.93
N ASN A 129 -10.41 -16.66 13.58
CA ASN A 129 -11.70 -15.95 13.57
C ASN A 129 -11.85 -15.03 12.35
N VAL A 130 -10.76 -14.73 11.63
CA VAL A 130 -10.78 -13.91 10.43
C VAL A 130 -10.99 -14.77 9.20
N ASP A 131 -12.18 -14.71 8.64
CA ASP A 131 -12.51 -15.47 7.42
C ASP A 131 -11.93 -14.83 6.16
N THR A 132 -11.83 -15.62 5.10
CA THR A 132 -11.20 -15.21 3.83
C THR A 132 -11.96 -14.10 3.11
N TRP A 133 -13.31 -14.11 3.14
CA TRP A 133 -14.14 -13.06 2.55
C TRP A 133 -13.98 -11.75 3.30
N GLY A 134 -14.01 -11.83 4.63
CA GLY A 134 -13.82 -10.68 5.49
C GLY A 134 -12.44 -10.05 5.31
N ALA A 135 -11.37 -10.86 5.23
CA ALA A 135 -10.03 -10.37 4.94
C ALA A 135 -9.94 -9.69 3.57
N ALA A 136 -10.54 -10.29 2.53
CA ALA A 136 -10.60 -9.71 1.19
C ALA A 136 -11.36 -8.38 1.17
N SER A 137 -12.54 -8.34 1.78
CA SER A 137 -13.36 -7.13 1.93
C SER A 137 -12.62 -6.02 2.69
N TYR A 138 -11.92 -6.39 3.76
CA TYR A 138 -11.12 -5.46 4.54
C TYR A 138 -9.98 -4.85 3.71
N TYR A 139 -9.25 -5.67 2.96
CA TYR A 139 -8.17 -5.19 2.12
C TYR A 139 -8.67 -4.32 0.97
N ASP A 140 -9.82 -4.67 0.37
CA ASP A 140 -10.50 -3.82 -0.64
C ASP A 140 -10.91 -2.47 -0.06
N MET A 141 -11.37 -2.42 1.20
CA MET A 141 -11.67 -1.17 1.91
C MET A 141 -10.41 -0.30 2.07
N LEU A 142 -9.27 -0.87 2.46
CA LEU A 142 -7.99 -0.14 2.53
C LEU A 142 -7.56 0.38 1.15
N THR A 143 -7.73 -0.42 0.11
CA THR A 143 -7.41 -0.05 -1.28
C THR A 143 -8.26 1.13 -1.76
N ARG A 144 -9.55 1.15 -1.45
CA ARG A 144 -10.45 2.28 -1.77
C ARG A 144 -10.03 3.55 -1.05
N ASN A 145 -9.59 3.44 0.19
CA ASN A 145 -9.18 4.57 1.02
C ASN A 145 -7.72 5.01 0.84
N ALA A 146 -6.94 4.34 -0.02
CA ALA A 146 -5.48 4.56 -0.15
C ALA A 146 -5.09 6.02 -0.42
N PHE A 147 -5.92 6.77 -1.15
CA PHE A 147 -5.72 8.20 -1.45
C PHE A 147 -6.88 9.07 -0.95
N GLY A 148 -7.67 8.52 -0.02
CA GLY A 148 -8.85 9.16 0.53
C GLY A 148 -8.56 10.06 1.74
N ASN A 149 -9.64 10.45 2.41
CA ASN A 149 -9.55 11.22 3.64
C ASN A 149 -9.26 10.29 4.83
N PHE A 150 -8.30 10.66 5.67
CA PHE A 150 -7.87 9.85 6.82
C PHE A 150 -9.01 9.61 7.84
N ARG A 151 -9.89 10.59 8.04
CA ARG A 151 -11.05 10.43 8.93
C ARG A 151 -12.01 9.36 8.41
N THR A 152 -12.30 9.38 7.10
CA THR A 152 -13.12 8.35 6.45
C THR A 152 -12.47 6.97 6.55
N LEU A 153 -11.15 6.88 6.33
CA LEU A 153 -10.42 5.64 6.53
C LEU A 153 -10.57 5.11 7.96
N LEU A 154 -10.41 5.98 8.98
CA LEU A 154 -10.56 5.56 10.39
C LEU A 154 -11.98 5.08 10.70
N GLU A 155 -12.99 5.74 10.15
CA GLU A 155 -14.39 5.34 10.29
C GLU A 155 -14.63 3.97 9.65
N ASP A 156 -14.20 3.79 8.39
CA ASP A 156 -14.33 2.52 7.68
C ASP A 156 -13.58 1.37 8.38
N VAL A 157 -12.38 1.62 8.89
CA VAL A 157 -11.61 0.63 9.68
C VAL A 157 -12.35 0.26 10.95
N THR A 158 -12.84 1.25 11.70
CA THR A 158 -13.50 1.04 12.99
C THR A 158 -14.81 0.27 12.82
N MET A 159 -15.55 0.57 11.76
CA MET A 159 -16.86 -0.04 11.49
C MET A 159 -16.76 -1.37 10.74
N HIS A 160 -15.57 -1.77 10.27
CA HIS A 160 -15.42 -2.99 9.50
C HIS A 160 -15.58 -4.23 10.40
N PRO A 161 -16.45 -5.20 10.04
CA PRO A 161 -16.68 -6.40 10.87
C PRO A 161 -15.41 -7.16 11.25
N MET A 162 -14.46 -7.28 10.33
CA MET A 162 -13.21 -8.01 10.58
C MET A 162 -12.31 -7.32 11.61
N MET A 163 -12.33 -6.00 11.69
CA MET A 163 -11.66 -5.28 12.77
C MET A 163 -12.34 -5.56 14.12
N GLY A 164 -13.67 -5.59 14.14
CA GLY A 164 -14.45 -5.96 15.32
C GLY A 164 -14.18 -7.38 15.81
N VAL A 165 -14.05 -8.33 14.89
CA VAL A 165 -13.71 -9.74 15.18
C VAL A 165 -12.26 -9.84 15.66
N TYR A 166 -11.32 -9.30 14.92
CA TYR A 166 -9.88 -9.42 15.20
C TYR A 166 -9.47 -8.79 16.53
N LEU A 167 -10.04 -7.62 16.87
CA LEU A 167 -9.81 -6.97 18.16
C LEU A 167 -10.82 -7.35 19.24
N THR A 168 -11.68 -8.33 18.98
CA THR A 168 -12.62 -8.95 19.94
C THR A 168 -13.67 -7.99 20.53
N PHE A 169 -13.90 -6.81 19.97
CA PHE A 169 -14.89 -5.87 20.52
C PHE A 169 -16.31 -6.06 19.97
N MET A 170 -16.48 -6.82 18.88
CA MET A 170 -17.80 -7.01 18.26
C MET A 170 -18.83 -7.69 19.15
N ALA A 171 -18.39 -8.54 20.09
CA ALA A 171 -19.24 -9.25 21.03
C ALA A 171 -19.12 -8.72 22.46
N ASN A 172 -18.51 -7.57 22.68
CA ASN A 172 -18.38 -7.00 24.01
C ASN A 172 -19.76 -6.61 24.56
N GLN A 173 -20.04 -7.03 25.78
CA GLN A 173 -21.23 -6.67 26.54
C GLN A 173 -20.89 -5.54 27.50
N LYS A 174 -21.91 -4.73 27.83
CA LYS A 174 -21.81 -3.75 28.90
C LYS A 174 -21.58 -4.51 30.22
N GLU A 175 -20.69 -3.97 31.04
CA GLU A 175 -20.45 -4.50 32.39
C GLU A 175 -21.78 -4.53 33.17
N ASP A 176 -22.13 -5.69 33.71
CA ASP A 176 -23.27 -5.84 34.58
C ASP A 176 -22.96 -5.12 35.89
N GLY A 177 -23.71 -4.05 36.20
CA GLY A 177 -23.55 -3.26 37.41
C GLY A 177 -24.18 -3.93 38.66
#